data_4849f558fd25f35b6eccb8d748f4fddf
#
_entry.id   4849f558fd25f35b6eccb8d748f4fddf
#
_cell.length_a   1.000
_cell.length_b   1.000
_cell.length_c   1.000
_cell.angle_alpha   90.00
_cell.angle_beta   90.00
_cell.angle_gamma   90.00
#
_symmetry.space_group_name_H-M   'P 1'
#
loop_
_entity.id
_entity.type
_entity.pdbx_description
1 polymer ?
#
loop_
_entity_poly.entity_id
_entity_poly.type
_entity_poly.pdbx_seq_one_letter_code
_entity_poly.pdbx_strand_id
1 'polypeptide(L)'
;MFGTYERFNLVRASYARHGCNTYIAEDFHVRGQLRLGNNWTGESLNFSDFMFDIKLLMNGAPVKYSYFADPGALTMCADGGCVAIALTDRSHFRINGENAGLRLELRSASGNGAKACRGMYALPDGSGWEGDFGRFGKLFFKAITGNYNVTTVYAKGALVPDLVRIDFLPDASTGEFDAAVHDYRNTLIPFGEYEDFEELVEDNREDFDVFREIYNDAAPGYEEMAKYAQWMVWSCRTKAIGSFAQPHILFQNAWGCAAAPWQQSYNAMPMLSDPKEAWRQICVMFLYQDEATGRLPNMMTYSNPPMHGMQPAFQGFALDYLFRKVGDSFITGADAERMYPKFAAWAEYWVKYRNAGLGDDMIALLSPHESGWDDCSLFKDGFPTVDPCAVAFLILLMEAVARIAKKSYSFADMHDEWMVRANKLTQAMIDEYWDGERFVSKVNGKSVDSYSLANYQPIILGKRLPQHIIDKVAEKLTTEGLWLTDIGLASESMQSDLATFGISFVCGRVVGPMNMILTVGLQAAGKQAEADMIARRYCDHTNREGIILGYAPYNYYKYNGEKAAQQIPPHAADGWAWSSWSANSYLTMVTGVIGK
;
A
#
# COMPACT_ATOMS: atom_id res chain seq x y z
N MET A 1 -27.16 -3.24 18.83
CA MET A 1 -26.28 -4.07 19.69
C MET A 1 -25.04 -4.40 18.89
N PHE A 2 -23.93 -3.73 19.14
CA PHE A 2 -22.70 -3.96 18.41
C PHE A 2 -22.01 -5.18 19.03
N GLY A 3 -21.90 -6.27 18.28
CA GLY A 3 -21.24 -7.50 18.69
C GLY A 3 -19.74 -7.27 19.00
N THR A 4 -19.08 -8.29 19.51
CA THR A 4 -17.67 -8.30 19.92
C THR A 4 -16.67 -8.30 18.75
N TYR A 5 -16.89 -7.49 17.71
CA TYR A 5 -15.89 -7.31 16.67
C TYR A 5 -14.71 -6.49 17.20
N GLU A 6 -13.49 -6.88 16.80
CA GLU A 6 -12.28 -6.16 17.20
C GLU A 6 -12.26 -4.75 16.61
N ARG A 7 -11.85 -3.79 17.43
CA ARG A 7 -11.84 -2.37 17.08
C ARG A 7 -10.52 -2.00 16.43
N PHE A 8 -10.59 -1.33 15.29
CA PHE A 8 -9.41 -0.90 14.55
C PHE A 8 -9.10 0.59 14.77
N ASN A 9 -7.80 0.89 14.81
CA ASN A 9 -7.32 2.24 15.06
C ASN A 9 -7.18 3.02 13.74
N LEU A 10 -7.95 4.11 13.57
CA LEU A 10 -7.94 4.94 12.37
C LEU A 10 -6.74 5.93 12.28
N VAL A 11 -5.90 6.03 13.31
CA VAL A 11 -4.63 6.78 13.20
C VAL A 11 -3.68 6.11 12.20
N ARG A 12 -3.80 4.78 12.05
CA ARG A 12 -2.86 3.96 11.26
C ARG A 12 -3.53 3.18 10.13
N ALA A 13 -4.77 3.48 9.83
CA ALA A 13 -5.51 2.97 8.70
C ALA A 13 -6.69 3.91 8.44
N SER A 14 -7.29 3.84 7.26
CA SER A 14 -8.54 4.54 6.99
C SER A 14 -9.71 3.57 7.04
N TYR A 15 -10.86 4.07 7.44
CA TYR A 15 -12.13 3.40 7.24
C TYR A 15 -12.56 3.64 5.80
N ALA A 16 -12.51 2.60 4.98
CA ALA A 16 -12.83 2.63 3.56
C ALA A 16 -13.33 1.27 3.10
N ARG A 17 -14.07 1.22 1.99
CA ARG A 17 -14.54 0.01 1.35
C ARG A 17 -14.45 0.10 -0.17
N HIS A 18 -14.14 -1.03 -0.83
CA HIS A 18 -14.15 -1.09 -2.29
C HIS A 18 -15.53 -0.73 -2.87
N GLY A 19 -15.53 0.06 -3.92
CA GLY A 19 -16.75 0.59 -4.54
C GLY A 19 -17.18 1.96 -4.01
N CYS A 20 -16.71 2.39 -2.85
CA CYS A 20 -16.83 3.75 -2.35
C CYS A 20 -15.50 4.48 -2.53
N ASN A 21 -15.50 5.65 -3.15
CA ASN A 21 -14.31 6.48 -3.32
C ASN A 21 -14.08 7.42 -2.14
N THR A 22 -15.00 7.42 -1.20
CA THR A 22 -14.91 8.17 0.05
C THR A 22 -14.26 7.31 1.12
N TYR A 23 -13.44 7.93 1.94
CA TYR A 23 -12.80 7.30 3.10
C TYR A 23 -12.86 8.23 4.31
N ILE A 24 -12.71 7.65 5.50
CA ILE A 24 -12.61 8.38 6.77
C ILE A 24 -11.30 7.98 7.46
N ALA A 25 -10.54 8.97 7.92
CA ALA A 25 -9.31 8.76 8.65
C ALA A 25 -9.18 9.78 9.79
N GLU A 26 -8.40 9.46 10.81
CA GLU A 26 -8.01 10.44 11.82
C GLU A 26 -6.97 11.41 11.26
N ASP A 27 -7.10 12.69 11.60
CA ASP A 27 -6.15 13.72 11.23
C ASP A 27 -4.81 13.51 11.93
N PHE A 28 -3.70 13.53 11.20
CA PHE A 28 -2.37 13.39 11.79
C PHE A 28 -1.96 14.51 12.73
N HIS A 29 -2.48 15.71 12.51
CA HIS A 29 -2.09 16.90 13.27
C HIS A 29 -3.03 17.17 14.45
N VAL A 30 -4.26 16.62 14.40
CA VAL A 30 -5.29 16.87 15.40
C VAL A 30 -5.86 15.53 15.88
N ARG A 31 -5.31 15.01 16.97
CA ARG A 31 -5.76 13.74 17.55
C ARG A 31 -7.25 13.76 17.88
N GLY A 32 -7.92 12.67 17.54
CA GLY A 32 -9.36 12.49 17.75
C GLY A 32 -10.23 13.22 16.73
N GLN A 33 -9.65 13.97 15.77
CA GLN A 33 -10.41 14.61 14.71
C GLN A 33 -10.52 13.68 13.51
N LEU A 34 -11.73 13.18 13.26
CA LEU A 34 -12.02 12.42 12.04
C LEU A 34 -12.27 13.34 10.84
N ARG A 35 -11.81 12.91 9.69
CA ARG A 35 -11.98 13.61 8.42
C ARG A 35 -12.49 12.69 7.32
N LEU A 36 -13.41 13.21 6.54
CA LEU A 36 -13.94 12.59 5.33
C LEU A 36 -13.14 13.07 4.12
N GLY A 37 -12.53 12.16 3.41
CA GLY A 37 -11.79 12.40 2.16
C GLY A 37 -12.34 11.63 0.99
N ASN A 38 -11.73 11.85 -0.18
CA ASN A 38 -12.07 11.17 -1.42
C ASN A 38 -10.81 10.85 -2.22
N ASN A 39 -10.73 9.67 -2.81
CA ASN A 39 -9.55 9.15 -3.49
C ASN A 39 -9.62 9.15 -5.03
N TRP A 40 -10.58 9.83 -5.65
CA TRP A 40 -10.79 9.85 -7.10
C TRP A 40 -9.56 10.28 -7.92
N THR A 41 -8.81 11.26 -7.47
CA THR A 41 -7.68 11.79 -8.24
C THR A 41 -6.38 11.03 -8.02
N GLY A 42 -6.26 10.30 -6.94
CA GLY A 42 -5.00 9.67 -6.54
C GLY A 42 -3.87 10.64 -6.19
N GLU A 43 -4.10 11.96 -6.32
CA GLU A 43 -3.10 13.00 -6.14
C GLU A 43 -2.99 13.50 -4.70
N SER A 44 -3.78 12.96 -3.79
CA SER A 44 -3.77 13.39 -2.40
C SER A 44 -2.53 12.89 -1.68
N LEU A 45 -1.46 13.66 -1.73
CA LEU A 45 -0.22 13.41 -1.00
C LEU A 45 -0.19 14.06 0.39
N ASN A 46 -1.22 14.86 0.74
CA ASN A 46 -1.28 15.60 2.00
C ASN A 46 -2.66 15.50 2.65
N PHE A 47 -2.72 15.27 3.95
CA PHE A 47 -3.94 15.31 4.75
C PHE A 47 -4.68 16.66 4.75
N SER A 48 -4.07 17.72 4.27
CA SER A 48 -4.73 19.01 4.02
C SER A 48 -5.85 18.92 2.97
N ASP A 49 -5.94 17.80 2.28
CA ASP A 49 -6.85 17.56 1.16
C ASP A 49 -8.18 16.91 1.58
N PHE A 50 -8.39 16.64 2.86
CA PHE A 50 -9.67 16.18 3.39
C PHE A 50 -10.78 17.17 3.04
N MET A 51 -11.92 16.63 2.60
CA MET A 51 -13.07 17.46 2.25
C MET A 51 -13.76 18.04 3.48
N PHE A 52 -14.03 17.21 4.50
CA PHE A 52 -14.79 17.62 5.67
C PHE A 52 -14.18 17.16 6.99
N ASP A 53 -14.21 18.04 7.99
CA ASP A 53 -14.11 17.65 9.39
C ASP A 53 -15.43 17.00 9.82
N ILE A 54 -15.37 15.88 10.53
CA ILE A 54 -16.51 15.18 11.09
C ILE A 54 -16.66 15.56 12.56
N LYS A 55 -17.86 15.98 12.98
CA LYS A 55 -18.15 16.39 14.36
C LYS A 55 -19.45 15.74 14.84
N LEU A 56 -19.42 15.16 16.04
CA LEU A 56 -20.62 14.69 16.70
C LEU A 56 -21.37 15.87 17.31
N LEU A 57 -22.69 15.89 17.19
CA LEU A 57 -23.55 16.93 17.72
C LEU A 57 -24.46 16.38 18.84
N MET A 58 -24.44 17.06 19.99
CA MET A 58 -25.44 16.87 21.05
C MET A 58 -26.27 18.15 21.17
N ASN A 59 -27.58 18.03 21.05
CA ASN A 59 -28.48 19.21 21.02
C ASN A 59 -28.07 20.29 19.99
N GLY A 60 -27.60 19.84 18.82
CA GLY A 60 -27.14 20.70 17.73
C GLY A 60 -25.75 21.36 17.89
N ALA A 61 -25.07 21.13 19.01
CA ALA A 61 -23.74 21.67 19.29
C ALA A 61 -22.63 20.59 19.20
N PRO A 62 -21.45 20.91 18.63
CA PRO A 62 -20.32 19.98 18.58
C PRO A 62 -19.83 19.61 19.97
N VAL A 63 -19.60 18.32 20.19
CA VAL A 63 -19.07 17.77 21.45
C VAL A 63 -17.82 16.93 21.21
N LYS A 64 -17.05 16.69 22.27
CA LYS A 64 -15.99 15.68 22.23
C LYS A 64 -16.63 14.31 22.20
N TYR A 65 -16.04 13.40 21.45
CA TYR A 65 -16.53 12.04 21.29
C TYR A 65 -15.39 11.02 21.35
N SER A 66 -15.72 9.79 21.67
CA SER A 66 -14.89 8.63 21.38
C SER A 66 -15.40 7.96 20.10
N TYR A 67 -14.51 7.29 19.38
CA TYR A 67 -14.90 6.52 18.21
C TYR A 67 -14.25 5.14 18.21
N PHE A 68 -14.84 4.24 17.46
CA PHE A 68 -14.27 2.95 17.11
C PHE A 68 -14.73 2.55 15.72
N ALA A 69 -13.91 1.74 15.04
CA ALA A 69 -14.23 1.20 13.74
C ALA A 69 -14.05 -0.32 13.75
N ASP A 70 -14.92 -1.00 13.04
CA ASP A 70 -14.77 -2.39 12.59
C ASP A 70 -15.11 -2.46 11.09
N PRO A 71 -15.00 -3.60 10.39
CA PRO A 71 -15.35 -3.66 8.98
C PRO A 71 -16.79 -3.22 8.67
N GLY A 72 -17.72 -3.42 9.60
CA GLY A 72 -19.13 -3.09 9.43
C GLY A 72 -19.40 -1.60 9.47
N ALA A 73 -18.89 -0.90 10.49
CA ALA A 73 -19.19 0.51 10.71
C ALA A 73 -18.09 1.25 11.48
N LEU A 74 -18.05 2.56 11.27
CA LEU A 74 -17.38 3.53 12.14
C LEU A 74 -18.42 4.15 13.07
N THR A 75 -18.28 3.99 14.38
CA THR A 75 -19.20 4.52 15.39
C THR A 75 -18.54 5.59 16.24
N MET A 76 -19.23 6.71 16.42
CA MET A 76 -18.84 7.84 17.30
C MET A 76 -19.87 7.99 18.39
N CYS A 77 -19.44 8.11 19.67
CA CYS A 77 -20.33 8.22 20.81
C CYS A 77 -19.90 9.30 21.80
N ALA A 78 -20.90 9.93 22.43
CA ALA A 78 -20.77 10.83 23.58
C ALA A 78 -22.08 10.82 24.39
N ASP A 79 -21.95 10.87 25.71
CA ASP A 79 -23.02 11.14 26.70
C ASP A 79 -24.46 10.64 26.36
N GLY A 80 -24.59 9.38 25.98
CA GLY A 80 -25.87 8.73 25.70
C GLY A 80 -26.39 8.87 24.27
N GLY A 81 -25.60 9.41 23.36
CA GLY A 81 -25.91 9.46 21.93
C GLY A 81 -24.78 8.92 21.08
N CYS A 82 -25.11 8.27 19.96
CA CYS A 82 -24.16 7.69 19.02
C CYS A 82 -24.54 7.97 17.58
N VAL A 83 -23.52 8.01 16.71
CA VAL A 83 -23.69 8.03 15.26
C VAL A 83 -22.79 6.97 14.65
N ALA A 84 -23.34 6.14 13.79
CA ALA A 84 -22.63 5.13 13.01
C ALA A 84 -22.62 5.48 11.52
N ILE A 85 -21.49 5.21 10.86
CA ILE A 85 -21.31 5.38 9.41
C ILE A 85 -20.92 4.02 8.83
N ALA A 86 -21.68 3.53 7.86
CA ALA A 86 -21.40 2.31 7.11
C ALA A 86 -21.17 2.64 5.62
N LEU A 87 -20.02 2.24 5.08
CA LEU A 87 -19.70 2.41 3.66
C LEU A 87 -20.30 1.26 2.85
N THR A 88 -20.86 1.57 1.68
CA THR A 88 -21.38 0.56 0.79
C THR A 88 -20.37 0.22 -0.32
N ASP A 89 -20.65 -0.81 -1.06
CA ASP A 89 -19.93 -1.15 -2.27
C ASP A 89 -20.48 -0.44 -3.54
N ARG A 90 -21.33 0.59 -3.38
CA ARG A 90 -22.08 1.26 -4.47
C ARG A 90 -21.87 2.78 -4.58
N SER A 91 -20.72 3.29 -4.19
CA SER A 91 -20.41 4.72 -4.22
C SER A 91 -21.34 5.58 -3.34
N HIS A 92 -21.78 5.05 -2.22
CA HIS A 92 -22.44 5.84 -1.18
C HIS A 92 -22.11 5.28 0.21
N PHE A 93 -22.44 6.04 1.23
CA PHE A 93 -22.40 5.57 2.60
C PHE A 93 -23.66 5.99 3.35
N ARG A 94 -24.00 5.20 4.34
CA ARG A 94 -25.14 5.41 5.20
C ARG A 94 -24.68 5.98 6.53
N ILE A 95 -25.52 6.80 7.13
CA ILE A 95 -25.30 7.40 8.44
C ILE A 95 -26.55 7.16 9.25
N ASN A 96 -26.41 6.50 10.39
CA ASN A 96 -27.50 6.29 11.35
C ASN A 96 -27.12 6.90 12.68
N GLY A 97 -28.02 7.63 13.32
CA GLY A 97 -27.78 8.28 14.61
C GLY A 97 -28.92 8.12 15.59
N GLU A 98 -28.55 7.91 16.86
CA GLU A 98 -29.45 7.80 17.99
C GLU A 98 -29.06 8.82 19.07
N ASN A 99 -29.97 9.71 19.42
CA ASN A 99 -29.80 10.79 20.41
C ASN A 99 -28.60 11.74 20.14
N ALA A 100 -28.03 11.69 18.97
CA ALA A 100 -26.92 12.51 18.53
C ALA A 100 -27.06 12.85 17.04
N GLY A 101 -26.51 13.98 16.62
CA GLY A 101 -26.42 14.38 15.21
C GLY A 101 -24.99 14.33 14.69
N LEU A 102 -24.82 14.48 13.38
CA LEU A 102 -23.54 14.54 12.70
C LEU A 102 -23.39 15.85 11.94
N ARG A 103 -22.23 16.49 12.09
CA ARG A 103 -21.81 17.63 11.26
C ARG A 103 -20.67 17.24 10.35
N LEU A 104 -20.83 17.51 9.07
CA LEU A 104 -19.75 17.59 8.10
C LEU A 104 -19.41 19.06 7.85
N GLU A 105 -18.20 19.50 8.20
CA GLU A 105 -17.77 20.90 8.08
C GLU A 105 -16.52 21.03 7.21
N LEU A 106 -16.63 21.83 6.15
CA LEU A 106 -15.51 22.19 5.28
C LEU A 106 -15.21 23.67 5.47
N ARG A 107 -13.91 24.00 5.73
CA ARG A 107 -13.41 25.37 5.77
C ARG A 107 -12.36 25.57 4.68
N SER A 108 -12.52 26.63 3.88
CA SER A 108 -11.57 26.94 2.81
C SER A 108 -10.31 27.64 3.31
N ALA A 109 -10.34 28.22 4.52
CA ALA A 109 -9.33 29.14 5.04
C ALA A 109 -8.00 28.52 5.50
N SER A 110 -7.76 27.22 5.33
CA SER A 110 -6.51 26.58 5.73
C SER A 110 -5.45 26.55 4.61
N GLY A 111 -5.16 27.69 4.01
CA GLY A 111 -3.92 27.97 3.27
C GLY A 111 -3.66 27.26 1.93
N ASN A 112 -4.25 26.11 1.65
CA ASN A 112 -4.07 25.36 0.39
C ASN A 112 -5.40 25.15 -0.35
N GLY A 113 -6.25 26.14 -0.32
CA GLY A 113 -7.65 26.18 -0.73
C GLY A 113 -8.05 25.75 -2.14
N ALA A 114 -7.19 25.11 -2.90
CA ALA A 114 -7.50 24.66 -4.26
C ALA A 114 -8.50 23.49 -4.33
N LYS A 115 -8.90 22.93 -3.20
CA LYS A 115 -9.71 21.71 -3.10
C LYS A 115 -11.09 21.95 -2.50
N ALA A 116 -11.42 23.20 -2.33
CA ALA A 116 -12.67 23.65 -1.77
C ALA A 116 -13.87 23.26 -2.66
N CYS A 117 -15.00 23.04 -2.01
CA CYS A 117 -16.30 22.97 -2.65
C CYS A 117 -16.51 24.19 -3.57
N ARG A 118 -16.83 23.94 -4.84
CA ARG A 118 -17.14 24.99 -5.81
C ARG A 118 -18.54 25.56 -5.61
N GLY A 119 -19.42 24.81 -4.96
CA GLY A 119 -20.77 25.22 -4.64
C GLY A 119 -21.57 24.10 -3.99
N MET A 120 -22.61 24.50 -3.27
CA MET A 120 -23.63 23.63 -2.71
C MET A 120 -24.97 24.04 -3.26
N TYR A 121 -25.72 23.09 -3.81
CA TYR A 121 -26.97 23.35 -4.53
C TYR A 121 -28.07 22.44 -3.98
N ALA A 122 -29.19 23.05 -3.57
CA ALA A 122 -30.42 22.29 -3.31
C ALA A 122 -30.97 21.77 -4.65
N LEU A 123 -31.34 20.50 -4.71
CA LEU A 123 -32.01 19.98 -5.90
C LEU A 123 -33.43 20.56 -6.01
N PRO A 124 -33.89 20.92 -7.26
CA PRO A 124 -35.18 21.57 -7.45
C PRO A 124 -36.39 20.75 -7.00
N ASP A 125 -36.24 19.42 -6.97
CA ASP A 125 -37.28 18.48 -6.53
C ASP A 125 -37.32 18.29 -5.00
N GLY A 126 -36.40 18.95 -4.28
CA GLY A 126 -36.32 18.85 -2.84
C GLY A 126 -35.71 17.52 -2.32
N SER A 127 -35.19 16.67 -3.21
CA SER A 127 -34.68 15.34 -2.84
C SER A 127 -33.39 15.40 -2.02
N GLY A 128 -32.64 16.50 -2.07
CA GLY A 128 -31.39 16.64 -1.31
C GLY A 128 -30.53 17.82 -1.76
N TRP A 129 -29.27 17.78 -1.40
CA TRP A 129 -28.27 18.78 -1.76
C TRP A 129 -27.08 18.15 -2.48
N GLU A 130 -26.60 18.82 -3.53
CA GLU A 130 -25.37 18.44 -4.24
C GLU A 130 -24.25 19.42 -3.91
N GLY A 131 -23.08 18.87 -3.57
CA GLY A 131 -21.82 19.59 -3.44
C GLY A 131 -20.90 19.32 -4.62
N ASP A 132 -20.42 20.35 -5.31
CA ASP A 132 -19.43 20.23 -6.40
C ASP A 132 -18.01 20.49 -5.85
N PHE A 133 -17.15 19.48 -5.91
CA PHE A 133 -15.73 19.52 -5.47
C PHE A 133 -14.77 19.50 -6.66
N GLY A 134 -15.23 19.87 -7.85
CA GLY A 134 -14.44 19.96 -9.05
C GLY A 134 -13.84 18.62 -9.48
N ARG A 135 -12.52 18.56 -9.58
CA ARG A 135 -11.81 17.34 -9.99
C ARG A 135 -11.97 16.16 -9.03
N PHE A 136 -12.32 16.42 -7.77
CA PHE A 136 -12.54 15.38 -6.75
C PHE A 136 -13.92 14.73 -6.83
N GLY A 137 -14.77 15.17 -7.74
CA GLY A 137 -16.11 14.65 -7.92
C GLY A 137 -17.17 15.48 -7.20
N LYS A 138 -18.29 14.86 -6.94
CA LYS A 138 -19.46 15.48 -6.31
C LYS A 138 -19.94 14.60 -5.16
N LEU A 139 -20.57 15.22 -4.18
CA LEU A 139 -21.30 14.54 -3.12
C LEU A 139 -22.75 14.97 -3.13
N PHE A 140 -23.66 14.01 -2.99
CA PHE A 140 -25.07 14.26 -2.82
C PHE A 140 -25.48 13.84 -1.41
N PHE A 141 -26.12 14.74 -0.69
CA PHE A 141 -26.53 14.59 0.71
C PHE A 141 -28.05 14.46 0.79
N LYS A 142 -28.53 13.43 1.48
CA LYS A 142 -29.97 13.16 1.68
C LYS A 142 -30.24 12.70 3.09
N ALA A 143 -31.21 13.32 3.77
CA ALA A 143 -31.83 12.73 4.95
C ALA A 143 -32.91 11.75 4.47
N ILE A 144 -32.91 10.54 5.00
CA ILE A 144 -33.93 9.51 4.81
C ILE A 144 -35.00 9.67 5.88
N THR A 145 -34.56 9.80 7.13
CA THR A 145 -35.39 10.18 8.29
C THR A 145 -34.67 11.25 9.11
N GLY A 146 -35.36 11.88 10.03
CA GLY A 146 -34.84 13.02 10.79
C GLY A 146 -34.78 14.30 9.95
N ASN A 147 -33.89 15.21 10.34
CA ASN A 147 -33.77 16.53 9.72
C ASN A 147 -32.33 16.78 9.30
N TYR A 148 -32.11 17.68 8.34
CA TYR A 148 -30.79 18.20 8.04
C TYR A 148 -30.80 19.67 7.67
N ASN A 149 -29.69 20.36 7.97
CA ASN A 149 -29.50 21.76 7.63
C ASN A 149 -28.21 21.92 6.82
N VAL A 150 -28.25 22.70 5.76
CA VAL A 150 -27.07 23.08 4.97
C VAL A 150 -26.82 24.57 5.15
N THR A 151 -25.59 24.93 5.54
CA THR A 151 -25.14 26.32 5.68
C THR A 151 -23.94 26.54 4.78
N THR A 152 -23.98 27.59 3.97
CA THR A 152 -22.87 28.05 3.15
C THR A 152 -22.59 29.51 3.44
N VAL A 153 -21.29 29.86 3.59
CA VAL A 153 -20.86 31.24 3.82
C VAL A 153 -19.84 31.61 2.74
N TYR A 154 -20.08 32.72 2.05
CA TYR A 154 -19.17 33.27 1.04
C TYR A 154 -18.58 34.58 1.53
N ALA A 155 -17.26 34.77 1.37
CA ALA A 155 -16.66 36.11 1.50
C ALA A 155 -17.15 37.02 0.37
N LYS A 156 -17.10 38.32 0.60
CA LYS A 156 -17.54 39.29 -0.41
C LYS A 156 -16.71 39.15 -1.70
N GLY A 157 -17.40 38.82 -2.79
CA GLY A 157 -16.78 38.63 -4.12
C GLY A 157 -16.11 37.27 -4.33
N ALA A 158 -16.21 36.34 -3.39
CA ALA A 158 -15.69 34.98 -3.56
C ALA A 158 -16.60 34.15 -4.49
N LEU A 159 -15.97 33.30 -5.31
CA LEU A 159 -16.66 32.34 -6.20
C LEU A 159 -16.85 30.97 -5.53
N VAL A 160 -16.17 30.75 -4.40
CA VAL A 160 -16.22 29.50 -3.62
C VAL A 160 -16.58 29.83 -2.18
N PRO A 161 -17.30 28.96 -1.47
CA PRO A 161 -17.67 29.22 -0.08
C PRO A 161 -16.45 29.13 0.85
N ASP A 162 -16.38 30.02 1.84
CA ASP A 162 -15.42 29.93 2.94
C ASP A 162 -15.77 28.86 3.97
N LEU A 163 -17.06 28.57 4.09
CA LEU A 163 -17.60 27.56 4.98
C LEU A 163 -18.74 26.82 4.31
N VAL A 164 -18.69 25.50 4.35
CA VAL A 164 -19.82 24.60 4.08
C VAL A 164 -20.04 23.76 5.33
N ARG A 165 -21.28 23.66 5.77
CA ARG A 165 -21.68 22.85 6.90
C ARG A 165 -22.97 22.10 6.57
N ILE A 166 -22.96 20.81 6.78
CA ILE A 166 -24.10 19.92 6.68
C ILE A 166 -24.32 19.28 8.04
N ASP A 167 -25.46 19.55 8.67
CA ASP A 167 -25.87 18.99 9.95
C ASP A 167 -26.99 18.00 9.74
N PHE A 168 -26.74 16.72 10.01
CA PHE A 168 -27.78 15.70 10.13
C PHE A 168 -28.23 15.66 11.60
N LEU A 169 -29.53 15.75 11.82
CA LEU A 169 -30.10 15.93 13.16
C LEU A 169 -31.20 14.88 13.42
N PRO A 170 -31.27 14.32 14.62
CA PRO A 170 -32.35 13.40 14.98
C PRO A 170 -33.72 14.08 14.92
N ASP A 171 -34.75 13.30 14.61
CA ASP A 171 -36.12 13.69 14.79
C ASP A 171 -36.40 13.90 16.29
N ALA A 172 -37.10 14.98 16.63
CA ALA A 172 -37.33 15.36 18.01
C ALA A 172 -38.24 14.38 18.76
N SER A 173 -39.03 13.58 18.05
CA SER A 173 -39.98 12.63 18.66
C SER A 173 -39.37 11.23 18.85
N THR A 174 -38.51 10.79 17.95
CA THR A 174 -37.88 9.46 18.00
C THR A 174 -36.47 9.50 18.59
N GLY A 175 -35.77 10.62 18.49
CA GLY A 175 -34.36 10.72 18.83
C GLY A 175 -33.42 10.13 17.76
N GLU A 176 -33.94 9.76 16.58
CA GLU A 176 -33.22 9.04 15.54
C GLU A 176 -33.13 9.84 14.25
N PHE A 177 -32.09 9.56 13.45
CA PHE A 177 -32.02 9.98 12.07
C PHE A 177 -31.33 8.91 11.22
N ASP A 178 -31.64 8.90 9.93
CA ASP A 178 -30.99 8.10 8.91
C ASP A 178 -30.70 8.98 7.69
N ALA A 179 -29.51 8.84 7.13
CA ALA A 179 -29.06 9.64 6.00
C ALA A 179 -28.18 8.83 5.05
N ALA A 180 -28.08 9.31 3.82
CA ALA A 180 -27.16 8.78 2.83
C ALA A 180 -26.35 9.91 2.20
N VAL A 181 -25.07 9.62 1.91
CA VAL A 181 -24.20 10.50 1.14
C VAL A 181 -23.63 9.70 -0.04
N HIS A 182 -23.90 10.16 -1.25
CA HIS A 182 -23.43 9.53 -2.48
C HIS A 182 -22.21 10.26 -2.99
N ASP A 183 -21.16 9.52 -3.36
CA ASP A 183 -20.05 10.06 -4.10
C ASP A 183 -20.17 9.69 -5.60
N TYR A 184 -19.95 10.65 -6.46
CA TYR A 184 -20.01 10.42 -7.90
C TYR A 184 -19.19 11.47 -8.66
N ARG A 185 -18.72 11.10 -9.83
CA ARG A 185 -17.86 12.00 -10.61
C ARG A 185 -18.63 12.79 -11.66
N ASN A 186 -19.54 12.17 -12.36
CA ASN A 186 -20.21 12.76 -13.51
C ASN A 186 -21.72 12.95 -13.27
N THR A 187 -22.45 11.86 -13.17
CA THR A 187 -23.91 11.89 -13.09
C THR A 187 -24.37 11.09 -11.89
N LEU A 188 -25.17 11.73 -11.04
CA LEU A 188 -25.86 11.04 -9.95
C LEU A 188 -26.79 9.98 -10.55
N ILE A 189 -26.65 8.76 -10.09
CA ILE A 189 -27.61 7.69 -10.34
C ILE A 189 -28.52 7.64 -9.10
N PRO A 190 -29.80 8.02 -9.24
CA PRO A 190 -30.72 7.95 -8.11
C PRO A 190 -30.88 6.52 -7.62
N PHE A 191 -30.85 6.31 -6.32
CA PHE A 191 -31.22 5.04 -5.71
C PHE A 191 -32.73 5.06 -5.42
N GLY A 192 -33.41 4.00 -5.79
CA GLY A 192 -34.84 3.86 -5.50
C GLY A 192 -35.10 3.59 -4.03
N GLU A 193 -34.36 2.63 -3.50
CA GLU A 193 -34.44 2.19 -2.10
C GLU A 193 -33.04 2.11 -1.52
N TYR A 194 -32.91 2.34 -0.22
CA TYR A 194 -31.68 2.17 0.53
C TYR A 194 -31.74 0.85 1.27
N GLU A 195 -30.61 0.15 1.32
CA GLU A 195 -30.45 -1.05 2.14
C GLU A 195 -30.70 -0.74 3.61
N ASP A 196 -31.15 -1.71 4.37
CA ASP A 196 -31.24 -1.60 5.82
C ASP A 196 -29.84 -1.38 6.40
N PHE A 197 -29.76 -0.51 7.43
CA PHE A 197 -28.45 -0.14 7.98
C PHE A 197 -27.77 -1.28 8.73
N GLU A 198 -28.53 -2.09 9.47
CA GLU A 198 -27.99 -3.21 10.23
C GLU A 198 -27.56 -4.36 9.30
N GLU A 199 -28.35 -4.63 8.25
CA GLU A 199 -27.99 -5.58 7.18
C GLU A 199 -26.69 -5.15 6.47
N LEU A 200 -26.57 -3.87 6.12
CA LEU A 200 -25.35 -3.34 5.51
C LEU A 200 -24.12 -3.52 6.41
N VAL A 201 -24.26 -3.29 7.69
CA VAL A 201 -23.16 -3.47 8.66
C VAL A 201 -22.73 -4.93 8.71
N GLU A 202 -23.67 -5.87 8.72
CA GLU A 202 -23.35 -7.30 8.74
C GLU A 202 -22.75 -7.77 7.42
N ASP A 203 -23.30 -7.37 6.27
CA ASP A 203 -22.74 -7.65 4.94
C ASP A 203 -21.28 -7.20 4.82
N ASN A 204 -20.93 -6.05 5.39
CA ASN A 204 -19.57 -5.55 5.43
C ASN A 204 -18.63 -6.45 6.24
N ARG A 205 -19.10 -6.97 7.35
CA ARG A 205 -18.35 -7.91 8.20
C ARG A 205 -18.11 -9.23 7.48
N GLU A 206 -19.18 -9.77 6.87
CA GLU A 206 -19.10 -11.00 6.08
C GLU A 206 -18.14 -10.86 4.88
N ASP A 207 -18.21 -9.74 4.13
CA ASP A 207 -17.27 -9.49 3.01
C ASP A 207 -15.81 -9.43 3.50
N PHE A 208 -15.56 -8.86 4.67
CA PHE A 208 -14.23 -8.86 5.25
C PHE A 208 -13.78 -10.25 5.68
N ASP A 209 -14.64 -11.03 6.33
CA ASP A 209 -14.30 -12.39 6.76
C ASP A 209 -14.03 -13.31 5.56
N VAL A 210 -14.84 -13.22 4.50
CA VAL A 210 -14.57 -13.92 3.21
C VAL A 210 -13.24 -13.48 2.60
N PHE A 211 -12.95 -12.18 2.62
CA PHE A 211 -11.67 -11.68 2.11
C PHE A 211 -10.46 -12.26 2.85
N ARG A 212 -10.58 -12.49 4.15
CA ARG A 212 -9.47 -13.04 4.95
C ARG A 212 -9.11 -14.48 4.58
N GLU A 213 -10.02 -15.24 3.99
CA GLU A 213 -9.79 -16.63 3.59
C GLU A 213 -8.69 -16.82 2.54
N ILE A 214 -8.32 -15.75 1.83
CA ILE A 214 -7.20 -15.78 0.86
C ILE A 214 -5.83 -15.91 1.53
N TYR A 215 -5.74 -15.67 2.84
CA TYR A 215 -4.51 -15.73 3.61
C TYR A 215 -4.42 -17.00 4.45
N ASN A 216 -3.21 -17.53 4.62
CA ASN A 216 -2.96 -18.55 5.62
C ASN A 216 -3.05 -17.96 7.04
N ASP A 217 -3.23 -18.83 8.03
CA ASP A 217 -3.10 -18.46 9.44
C ASP A 217 -1.72 -17.88 9.74
N ALA A 218 -1.69 -16.83 10.53
CA ALA A 218 -0.45 -16.28 11.06
C ALA A 218 0.22 -17.24 12.04
N ALA A 219 1.53 -17.09 12.22
CA ALA A 219 2.24 -17.77 13.27
C ALA A 219 1.68 -17.37 14.65
N PRO A 220 1.77 -18.28 15.68
CA PRO A 220 1.22 -18.00 17.01
C PRO A 220 1.75 -16.70 17.62
N GLY A 221 0.84 -15.88 18.14
CA GLY A 221 1.11 -14.56 18.73
C GLY A 221 1.09 -13.38 17.75
N TYR A 222 0.78 -13.60 16.47
CA TYR A 222 0.69 -12.57 15.45
C TYR A 222 -0.72 -12.41 14.86
N GLU A 223 -1.71 -13.14 15.36
CA GLU A 223 -3.05 -13.28 14.78
C GLU A 223 -3.81 -11.93 14.78
N GLU A 224 -3.75 -11.19 15.89
CA GLU A 224 -4.46 -9.91 16.05
C GLU A 224 -3.94 -8.86 15.06
N MET A 225 -2.61 -8.70 15.00
CA MET A 225 -2.02 -7.74 14.06
C MET A 225 -2.15 -8.22 12.61
N ALA A 226 -2.17 -9.53 12.34
CA ALA A 226 -2.45 -10.06 11.01
C ALA A 226 -3.88 -9.71 10.56
N LYS A 227 -4.87 -9.83 11.43
CA LYS A 227 -6.25 -9.42 11.15
C LYS A 227 -6.33 -7.91 10.86
N TYR A 228 -5.62 -7.10 11.63
CA TYR A 228 -5.53 -5.67 11.38
C TYR A 228 -4.85 -5.33 10.03
N ALA A 229 -3.77 -6.05 9.68
CA ALA A 229 -3.11 -5.94 8.39
C ALA A 229 -4.05 -6.32 7.23
N GLN A 230 -4.80 -7.41 7.38
CA GLN A 230 -5.81 -7.84 6.41
C GLN A 230 -6.88 -6.76 6.20
N TRP A 231 -7.34 -6.12 7.29
CA TRP A 231 -8.30 -5.02 7.19
C TRP A 231 -7.73 -3.80 6.45
N MET A 232 -6.45 -3.44 6.69
CA MET A 232 -5.77 -2.41 5.90
C MET A 232 -5.79 -2.71 4.41
N VAL A 233 -5.48 -3.96 4.03
CA VAL A 233 -5.48 -4.38 2.62
C VAL A 233 -6.88 -4.39 2.05
N TRP A 234 -7.86 -4.92 2.79
CA TRP A 234 -9.27 -4.93 2.39
C TRP A 234 -9.81 -3.52 2.12
N SER A 235 -9.49 -2.56 3.01
CA SER A 235 -9.88 -1.17 2.85
C SER A 235 -9.25 -0.48 1.62
N CYS A 236 -8.12 -1.00 1.11
CA CYS A 236 -7.43 -0.48 -0.08
C CYS A 236 -7.91 -1.12 -1.40
N ARG A 237 -8.85 -2.07 -1.36
CA ARG A 237 -9.38 -2.68 -2.60
C ARG A 237 -10.21 -1.67 -3.39
N THR A 238 -10.12 -1.79 -4.73
CA THR A 238 -10.95 -1.00 -5.66
C THR A 238 -11.99 -1.90 -6.33
N LYS A 239 -12.99 -1.29 -6.93
CA LYS A 239 -13.80 -1.90 -7.99
C LYS A 239 -13.20 -1.62 -9.36
N ALA A 240 -13.71 -2.30 -10.38
CA ALA A 240 -13.48 -1.98 -11.78
C ALA A 240 -14.23 -0.67 -12.13
N ILE A 241 -13.58 0.48 -11.90
CA ILE A 241 -14.14 1.81 -12.09
C ILE A 241 -13.05 2.81 -12.53
N GLY A 242 -13.43 3.80 -13.33
CA GLY A 242 -12.48 4.78 -13.88
C GLY A 242 -11.43 4.09 -14.76
N SER A 243 -10.15 4.33 -14.50
CA SER A 243 -9.04 3.69 -15.21
C SER A 243 -8.81 2.24 -14.80
N PHE A 244 -9.38 1.77 -13.70
CA PHE A 244 -9.22 0.39 -13.28
C PHE A 244 -10.19 -0.54 -14.02
N ALA A 245 -9.68 -1.30 -14.99
CA ALA A 245 -10.47 -2.28 -15.74
C ALA A 245 -10.85 -3.53 -14.91
N GLN A 246 -10.16 -3.76 -13.81
CA GLN A 246 -10.40 -4.83 -12.84
C GLN A 246 -10.10 -4.33 -11.43
N PRO A 247 -10.54 -5.01 -10.36
CA PRO A 247 -10.17 -4.67 -8.99
C PRO A 247 -8.66 -4.69 -8.77
N HIS A 248 -8.15 -3.67 -8.11
CA HIS A 248 -6.75 -3.51 -7.69
C HIS A 248 -6.71 -3.35 -6.17
N ILE A 249 -5.51 -3.34 -5.61
CA ILE A 249 -5.26 -2.95 -4.24
C ILE A 249 -4.39 -1.70 -4.29
N LEU A 250 -4.92 -0.58 -3.82
CA LEU A 250 -4.19 0.68 -3.76
C LEU A 250 -3.05 0.59 -2.74
N PHE A 251 -2.00 1.38 -2.95
CA PHE A 251 -0.95 1.58 -1.95
C PHE A 251 -1.53 2.08 -0.62
N GLN A 252 -2.38 3.08 -0.73
CA GLN A 252 -3.22 3.61 0.36
C GLN A 252 -4.51 4.17 -0.25
N ASN A 253 -5.51 4.44 0.54
CA ASN A 253 -6.71 5.14 0.07
C ASN A 253 -6.85 6.58 0.60
N ALA A 254 -5.98 7.00 1.51
CA ALA A 254 -5.91 8.37 2.01
C ALA A 254 -4.75 9.17 1.40
N TRP A 255 -3.66 8.50 1.01
CA TRP A 255 -2.45 9.10 0.43
C TRP A 255 -1.89 8.17 -0.62
N GLY A 256 -1.28 8.70 -1.66
CA GLY A 256 -0.75 7.82 -2.69
C GLY A 256 -1.79 6.80 -3.14
N CYS A 257 -3.03 7.27 -3.44
CA CYS A 257 -4.18 6.45 -3.81
C CYS A 257 -3.96 5.84 -5.20
N ALA A 258 -2.92 5.04 -5.33
CA ALA A 258 -2.45 4.47 -6.58
C ALA A 258 -2.17 2.96 -6.45
N ALA A 259 -2.26 2.28 -7.57
CA ALA A 259 -1.83 0.90 -7.76
C ALA A 259 -0.58 0.87 -8.65
N ALA A 260 0.42 0.06 -8.34
CA ALA A 260 1.63 -0.06 -9.14
C ALA A 260 2.06 -1.52 -9.31
N PRO A 261 2.81 -1.87 -10.37
CA PRO A 261 3.25 -3.24 -10.62
C PRO A 261 4.01 -3.87 -9.44
N TRP A 262 4.83 -3.07 -8.78
CA TRP A 262 5.56 -3.42 -7.59
C TRP A 262 4.61 -3.81 -6.44
N GLN A 263 3.68 -2.92 -6.05
CA GLN A 263 2.76 -3.17 -4.94
C GLN A 263 1.79 -4.32 -5.22
N GLN A 264 1.28 -4.47 -6.46
CA GLN A 264 0.39 -5.60 -6.77
C GLN A 264 1.09 -6.94 -6.56
N SER A 265 2.39 -7.02 -6.89
CA SER A 265 3.18 -8.23 -6.66
C SER A 265 3.45 -8.49 -5.17
N TYR A 266 3.69 -7.45 -4.36
CA TYR A 266 3.74 -7.57 -2.90
C TYR A 266 2.41 -8.03 -2.31
N ASN A 267 1.30 -7.46 -2.79
CA ASN A 267 -0.04 -7.82 -2.33
C ASN A 267 -0.34 -9.30 -2.57
N ALA A 268 0.20 -9.87 -3.65
CA ALA A 268 0.00 -11.27 -4.01
C ALA A 268 0.74 -12.25 -3.10
N MET A 269 1.90 -11.89 -2.55
CA MET A 269 2.77 -12.84 -1.86
C MET A 269 2.10 -13.53 -0.66
N PRO A 270 1.36 -12.85 0.25
CA PRO A 270 0.73 -13.52 1.38
C PRO A 270 -0.55 -14.29 1.05
N MET A 271 -1.09 -14.20 -0.19
CA MET A 271 -2.35 -14.84 -0.61
C MET A 271 -2.15 -16.34 -0.89
N LEU A 272 -1.60 -17.06 0.09
CA LEU A 272 -1.20 -18.47 -0.09
C LEU A 272 -2.37 -19.45 -0.08
N SER A 273 -3.52 -19.10 0.52
CA SER A 273 -4.73 -19.92 0.51
C SER A 273 -5.52 -19.79 -0.79
N ASP A 274 -5.35 -18.67 -1.52
CA ASP A 274 -5.89 -18.51 -2.86
C ASP A 274 -4.80 -18.07 -3.86
N PRO A 275 -3.96 -18.99 -4.33
CA PRO A 275 -2.91 -18.67 -5.28
C PRO A 275 -3.42 -18.24 -6.67
N LYS A 276 -4.71 -18.48 -6.99
CA LYS A 276 -5.32 -17.93 -8.22
C LYS A 276 -5.55 -16.43 -8.09
N GLU A 277 -6.02 -15.97 -6.93
CA GLU A 277 -6.13 -14.54 -6.65
C GLU A 277 -4.74 -13.89 -6.61
N ALA A 278 -3.73 -14.54 -6.01
CA ALA A 278 -2.34 -14.08 -6.06
C ALA A 278 -1.85 -13.90 -7.51
N TRP A 279 -2.09 -14.88 -8.37
CA TRP A 279 -1.78 -14.80 -9.80
C TRP A 279 -2.51 -13.63 -10.49
N ARG A 280 -3.81 -13.47 -10.21
CA ARG A 280 -4.59 -12.35 -10.73
C ARG A 280 -3.99 -11.00 -10.33
N GLN A 281 -3.58 -10.84 -9.06
CA GLN A 281 -2.95 -9.60 -8.57
C GLN A 281 -1.61 -9.31 -9.25
N ILE A 282 -0.78 -10.32 -9.48
CA ILE A 282 0.48 -10.14 -10.23
C ILE A 282 0.19 -9.72 -11.68
N CYS A 283 -0.84 -10.31 -12.30
CA CYS A 283 -1.14 -10.10 -13.71
C CYS A 283 -1.92 -8.82 -13.99
N VAL A 284 -2.60 -8.22 -13.01
CA VAL A 284 -3.56 -7.14 -13.26
C VAL A 284 -2.95 -5.91 -13.93
N MET A 285 -1.68 -5.58 -13.65
CA MET A 285 -1.02 -4.43 -14.24
C MET A 285 -0.64 -4.64 -15.72
N PHE A 286 -0.57 -5.90 -16.19
CA PHE A 286 -0.34 -6.22 -17.59
C PHE A 286 -1.54 -5.91 -18.51
N LEU A 287 -2.71 -5.57 -17.94
CA LEU A 287 -3.83 -5.03 -18.70
C LEU A 287 -3.52 -3.68 -19.34
N TYR A 288 -2.58 -2.95 -18.75
CA TYR A 288 -2.19 -1.60 -19.17
C TYR A 288 -0.78 -1.55 -19.76
N GLN A 289 -0.23 -2.72 -20.10
CA GLN A 289 1.08 -2.81 -20.73
C GLN A 289 1.08 -2.10 -22.08
N ASP A 290 2.08 -1.28 -22.33
CA ASP A 290 2.31 -0.65 -23.63
C ASP A 290 2.65 -1.71 -24.67
N GLU A 291 1.83 -1.84 -25.70
CA GLU A 291 1.96 -2.88 -26.72
C GLU A 291 3.22 -2.71 -27.60
N ALA A 292 3.68 -1.48 -27.79
CA ALA A 292 4.84 -1.21 -28.66
C ALA A 292 6.18 -1.51 -27.96
N THR A 293 6.24 -1.34 -26.65
CA THR A 293 7.50 -1.46 -25.90
C THR A 293 7.52 -2.62 -24.92
N GLY A 294 6.39 -3.12 -24.50
CA GLY A 294 6.27 -4.10 -23.42
C GLY A 294 6.31 -3.48 -22.01
N ARG A 295 6.38 -2.15 -21.91
CA ARG A 295 6.50 -1.43 -20.64
C ARG A 295 5.21 -1.51 -19.80
N LEU A 296 5.36 -1.71 -18.49
CA LEU A 296 4.27 -1.53 -17.54
C LEU A 296 4.14 -0.06 -17.12
N PRO A 297 2.91 0.40 -16.76
CA PRO A 297 2.73 1.73 -16.19
C PRO A 297 3.46 1.84 -14.86
N ASN A 298 3.76 3.08 -14.44
CA ASN A 298 4.32 3.33 -13.11
C ASN A 298 3.23 3.14 -12.03
N MET A 299 2.56 4.21 -11.67
CA MET A 299 1.46 4.19 -10.70
C MET A 299 0.15 4.55 -11.40
N MET A 300 -0.89 3.75 -11.17
CA MET A 300 -2.23 4.03 -11.68
C MET A 300 -3.12 4.60 -10.60
N THR A 301 -3.95 5.54 -10.98
CA THR A 301 -5.04 6.07 -10.16
C THR A 301 -6.38 5.81 -10.85
N TYR A 302 -7.49 6.16 -10.22
CA TYR A 302 -8.81 6.10 -10.87
C TYR A 302 -8.90 6.93 -12.16
N SER A 303 -8.01 7.92 -12.34
CA SER A 303 -8.08 8.87 -13.45
C SER A 303 -7.12 8.58 -14.59
N ASN A 304 -5.98 7.92 -14.38
CA ASN A 304 -5.03 7.64 -15.46
C ASN A 304 -4.06 6.48 -15.17
N PRO A 305 -3.52 5.82 -16.21
CA PRO A 305 -2.37 4.93 -16.17
C PRO A 305 -1.10 5.67 -16.62
N PRO A 306 -0.35 6.40 -15.75
CA PRO A 306 0.83 7.14 -16.17
C PRO A 306 1.97 6.21 -16.58
N MET A 307 2.64 6.55 -17.69
CA MET A 307 3.78 5.80 -18.24
C MET A 307 5.14 6.43 -17.90
N HIS A 308 5.20 7.53 -17.17
CA HIS A 308 6.46 8.12 -16.68
C HIS A 308 6.99 7.36 -15.47
N GLY A 309 8.30 7.27 -15.32
CA GLY A 309 8.93 6.46 -14.28
C GLY A 309 8.83 4.95 -14.55
N MET A 310 9.44 4.15 -13.73
CA MET A 310 9.35 2.68 -13.73
C MET A 310 9.44 2.16 -12.31
N GLN A 311 8.86 0.97 -12.12
CA GLN A 311 8.94 0.21 -10.87
C GLN A 311 9.77 -1.06 -11.11
N PRO A 312 10.41 -1.65 -10.10
CA PRO A 312 11.23 -2.85 -10.25
C PRO A 312 10.51 -4.03 -10.89
N ALA A 313 11.27 -4.92 -11.53
CA ALA A 313 10.79 -6.18 -12.12
C ALA A 313 10.47 -7.25 -11.07
N PHE A 314 9.65 -6.92 -10.09
CA PHE A 314 9.40 -7.71 -8.88
C PHE A 314 8.53 -8.95 -9.10
N GLN A 315 7.81 -9.03 -10.21
CA GLN A 315 6.85 -10.11 -10.51
C GLN A 315 7.52 -11.49 -10.44
N GLY A 316 8.78 -11.58 -10.91
CA GLY A 316 9.56 -12.82 -10.86
C GLY A 316 9.83 -13.29 -9.44
N PHE A 317 10.18 -12.37 -8.53
CA PHE A 317 10.41 -12.70 -7.12
C PHE A 317 9.13 -13.15 -6.41
N ALA A 318 8.02 -12.46 -6.65
CA ALA A 318 6.73 -12.86 -6.10
C ALA A 318 6.31 -14.25 -6.59
N LEU A 319 6.47 -14.53 -7.88
CA LEU A 319 6.18 -15.85 -8.46
C LEU A 319 7.12 -16.94 -7.92
N ASP A 320 8.43 -16.69 -7.79
CA ASP A 320 9.37 -17.64 -7.18
C ASP A 320 8.97 -17.99 -5.75
N TYR A 321 8.55 -16.99 -4.95
CA TYR A 321 8.03 -17.23 -3.61
C TYR A 321 6.78 -18.11 -3.63
N LEU A 322 5.78 -17.80 -4.46
CA LEU A 322 4.55 -18.58 -4.59
C LEU A 322 4.84 -20.01 -5.05
N PHE A 323 5.71 -20.19 -6.06
CA PHE A 323 6.11 -21.51 -6.54
C PHE A 323 6.75 -22.38 -5.45
N ARG A 324 7.55 -21.78 -4.59
CA ARG A 324 8.16 -22.49 -3.46
C ARG A 324 7.16 -22.83 -2.36
N LYS A 325 6.12 -22.02 -2.17
CA LYS A 325 5.13 -22.21 -1.09
C LYS A 325 3.98 -23.13 -1.49
N VAL A 326 3.42 -22.93 -2.67
CA VAL A 326 2.16 -23.57 -3.11
C VAL A 326 2.26 -24.31 -4.44
N GLY A 327 3.48 -24.40 -5.02
CA GLY A 327 3.68 -24.97 -6.36
C GLY A 327 3.17 -24.03 -7.46
N ASP A 328 3.03 -24.52 -8.68
CA ASP A 328 2.68 -23.70 -9.84
C ASP A 328 1.36 -24.14 -10.53
N SER A 329 0.59 -25.04 -9.90
CA SER A 329 -0.67 -25.58 -10.45
C SER A 329 -1.77 -24.53 -10.62
N PHE A 330 -1.65 -23.40 -9.94
CA PHE A 330 -2.61 -22.28 -10.05
C PHE A 330 -2.52 -21.54 -11.40
N ILE A 331 -1.43 -21.69 -12.16
CA ILE A 331 -1.30 -21.19 -13.54
C ILE A 331 -1.75 -22.29 -14.49
N THR A 332 -2.87 -22.09 -15.16
CA THR A 332 -3.37 -23.03 -16.19
C THR A 332 -2.61 -22.86 -17.51
N GLY A 333 -2.70 -23.85 -18.42
CA GLY A 333 -2.14 -23.71 -19.77
C GLY A 333 -2.73 -22.51 -20.54
N ALA A 334 -4.01 -22.24 -20.37
CA ALA A 334 -4.67 -21.08 -20.98
C ALA A 334 -4.18 -19.75 -20.39
N ASP A 335 -3.94 -19.70 -19.07
CA ASP A 335 -3.34 -18.51 -18.44
C ASP A 335 -1.91 -18.29 -18.95
N ALA A 336 -1.13 -19.35 -19.03
CA ALA A 336 0.23 -19.30 -19.53
C ALA A 336 0.28 -18.85 -21.00
N GLU A 337 -0.58 -19.39 -21.86
CA GLU A 337 -0.70 -19.00 -23.26
C GLU A 337 -0.99 -17.49 -23.42
N ARG A 338 -1.91 -16.97 -22.62
CA ARG A 338 -2.30 -15.55 -22.64
C ARG A 338 -1.22 -14.65 -22.08
N MET A 339 -0.53 -15.07 -21.01
CA MET A 339 0.35 -14.19 -20.23
C MET A 339 1.81 -14.29 -20.62
N TYR A 340 2.27 -15.39 -21.24
CA TYR A 340 3.66 -15.52 -21.66
C TYR A 340 4.15 -14.33 -22.52
N PRO A 341 3.44 -13.93 -23.61
CA PRO A 341 3.91 -12.82 -24.43
C PRO A 341 4.07 -11.51 -23.64
N LYS A 342 3.20 -11.30 -22.65
CA LYS A 342 3.22 -10.09 -21.83
C LYS A 342 4.40 -10.07 -20.85
N PHE A 343 4.64 -11.17 -20.16
CA PHE A 343 5.79 -11.31 -19.27
C PHE A 343 7.12 -11.28 -20.04
N ALA A 344 7.18 -11.95 -21.18
CA ALA A 344 8.36 -11.92 -22.06
C ALA A 344 8.65 -10.48 -22.55
N ALA A 345 7.62 -9.76 -23.01
CA ALA A 345 7.76 -8.37 -23.43
C ALA A 345 8.24 -7.45 -22.29
N TRP A 346 7.82 -7.71 -21.05
CA TRP A 346 8.28 -6.95 -19.89
C TRP A 346 9.75 -7.25 -19.55
N ALA A 347 10.18 -8.51 -19.61
CA ALA A 347 11.59 -8.85 -19.44
C ALA A 347 12.48 -8.26 -20.56
N GLU A 348 12.03 -8.35 -21.82
CA GLU A 348 12.72 -7.76 -22.96
C GLU A 348 12.77 -6.22 -22.89
N TYR A 349 11.76 -5.57 -22.30
CA TYR A 349 11.79 -4.12 -22.07
C TYR A 349 13.02 -3.72 -21.24
N TRP A 350 13.28 -4.43 -20.13
CA TRP A 350 14.45 -4.18 -19.28
C TRP A 350 15.76 -4.37 -20.04
N VAL A 351 15.90 -5.49 -20.72
CA VAL A 351 17.11 -5.80 -21.49
C VAL A 351 17.35 -4.78 -22.61
N LYS A 352 16.30 -4.38 -23.31
CA LYS A 352 16.41 -3.46 -24.45
C LYS A 352 16.62 -2.00 -24.04
N TYR A 353 15.84 -1.52 -23.06
CA TYR A 353 15.81 -0.08 -22.74
C TYR A 353 16.64 0.28 -21.50
N ARG A 354 17.16 -0.71 -20.79
CA ARG A 354 18.08 -0.55 -19.66
C ARG A 354 19.40 -1.28 -19.90
N ASN A 355 19.69 -1.65 -21.14
CA ASN A 355 20.94 -2.33 -21.51
C ASN A 355 22.16 -1.53 -21.06
N ALA A 356 23.05 -2.17 -20.29
CA ALA A 356 24.27 -1.56 -19.79
C ALA A 356 25.40 -1.48 -20.81
N GLY A 357 25.23 -2.15 -21.98
CA GLY A 357 26.28 -2.25 -23.01
C GLY A 357 27.42 -3.20 -22.62
N LEU A 358 27.22 -4.04 -21.60
CA LEU A 358 28.25 -4.96 -21.06
C LEU A 358 28.08 -6.41 -21.54
N GLY A 359 27.03 -6.71 -22.33
CA GLY A 359 26.68 -8.07 -22.73
C GLY A 359 25.84 -8.80 -21.66
N ASP A 360 25.50 -10.06 -21.95
CA ASP A 360 24.79 -10.99 -21.08
C ASP A 360 23.48 -10.44 -20.42
N ASP A 361 22.76 -9.58 -21.14
CA ASP A 361 21.52 -8.92 -20.69
C ASP A 361 21.69 -8.02 -19.45
N MET A 362 22.90 -7.62 -19.10
CA MET A 362 23.18 -6.73 -17.98
C MET A 362 22.48 -5.38 -18.15
N ILE A 363 21.85 -4.91 -17.08
CA ILE A 363 21.07 -3.67 -17.08
C ILE A 363 21.66 -2.59 -16.19
N ALA A 364 21.40 -1.33 -16.55
CA ALA A 364 21.74 -0.16 -15.76
C ALA A 364 20.48 0.69 -15.52
N LEU A 365 20.29 1.12 -14.29
CA LEU A 365 19.17 1.98 -13.88
C LEU A 365 19.43 3.43 -14.28
N LEU A 366 18.36 4.15 -14.59
CA LEU A 366 18.37 5.59 -14.88
C LEU A 366 17.71 6.42 -13.78
N SER A 367 17.10 5.78 -12.80
CA SER A 367 16.42 6.40 -11.67
C SER A 367 16.43 5.46 -10.47
N PRO A 368 16.48 5.98 -9.23
CA PRO A 368 16.44 5.15 -8.03
C PRO A 368 15.10 4.41 -7.89
N HIS A 369 13.99 4.97 -8.37
CA HIS A 369 12.67 4.32 -8.36
C HIS A 369 12.62 2.98 -9.13
N GLU A 370 13.54 2.79 -10.09
CA GLU A 370 13.66 1.55 -10.85
C GLU A 370 14.21 0.38 -10.01
N SER A 371 14.83 0.66 -8.86
CA SER A 371 15.34 -0.35 -7.92
C SER A 371 14.36 -0.68 -6.79
N GLY A 372 13.46 0.26 -6.47
CA GLY A 372 12.64 0.23 -5.25
C GLY A 372 13.37 0.69 -3.97
N TRP A 373 14.64 1.11 -4.08
CA TRP A 373 15.46 1.67 -3.00
C TRP A 373 15.67 3.17 -3.18
N ASP A 374 14.59 3.92 -3.25
CA ASP A 374 14.45 5.27 -3.81
C ASP A 374 15.55 6.28 -3.41
N ASP A 375 15.93 6.34 -2.15
CA ASP A 375 16.86 7.32 -1.61
C ASP A 375 18.05 6.68 -0.87
N CYS A 376 18.42 5.45 -1.22
CA CYS A 376 19.53 4.75 -0.60
C CYS A 376 20.91 5.25 -1.11
N SER A 377 21.95 4.97 -0.34
CA SER A 377 23.32 5.39 -0.64
C SER A 377 23.95 4.76 -1.90
N LEU A 378 23.30 3.72 -2.48
CA LEU A 378 23.74 3.11 -3.75
C LEU A 378 23.80 4.09 -4.92
N PHE A 379 22.98 5.14 -4.89
CA PHE A 379 22.84 6.08 -6.01
C PHE A 379 23.57 7.40 -5.79
N LYS A 380 24.38 7.51 -4.74
CA LYS A 380 25.10 8.75 -4.39
C LYS A 380 26.05 9.25 -5.49
N ASP A 381 26.57 8.35 -6.32
CA ASP A 381 27.50 8.68 -7.41
C ASP A 381 26.79 8.90 -8.75
N GLY A 382 25.45 8.86 -8.77
CA GLY A 382 24.61 9.21 -9.94
C GLY A 382 24.24 8.04 -10.83
N PHE A 383 23.87 8.34 -12.07
CA PHE A 383 23.32 7.42 -13.07
C PHE A 383 24.05 7.55 -14.42
N PRO A 384 24.01 6.54 -15.31
CA PRO A 384 23.40 5.21 -15.13
C PRO A 384 24.16 4.36 -14.11
N THR A 385 23.41 3.58 -13.31
CA THR A 385 23.98 2.69 -12.29
C THR A 385 23.66 1.23 -12.64
N VAL A 386 24.68 0.41 -12.81
CA VAL A 386 24.49 -1.05 -12.84
C VAL A 386 24.31 -1.52 -11.40
N ASP A 387 23.12 -2.05 -11.12
CA ASP A 387 22.72 -2.43 -9.77
C ASP A 387 22.39 -3.92 -9.67
N PRO A 388 23.19 -4.72 -8.94
CA PRO A 388 22.93 -6.15 -8.73
C PRO A 388 21.55 -6.47 -8.14
N CYS A 389 20.94 -5.54 -7.40
CA CYS A 389 19.60 -5.73 -6.85
C CYS A 389 18.55 -5.81 -7.96
N ALA A 390 18.59 -4.88 -8.91
CA ALA A 390 17.70 -4.86 -10.05
C ALA A 390 17.97 -6.04 -10.99
N VAL A 391 19.25 -6.40 -11.17
CA VAL A 391 19.65 -7.58 -11.95
C VAL A 391 19.09 -8.86 -11.32
N ALA A 392 19.11 -9.01 -10.00
CA ALA A 392 18.53 -10.17 -9.32
C ALA A 392 17.00 -10.29 -9.55
N PHE A 393 16.27 -9.18 -9.54
CA PHE A 393 14.86 -9.20 -9.93
C PHE A 393 14.63 -9.61 -11.39
N LEU A 394 15.46 -9.13 -12.31
CA LEU A 394 15.38 -9.49 -13.72
C LEU A 394 15.67 -10.99 -13.95
N ILE A 395 16.66 -11.56 -13.25
CA ILE A 395 16.95 -13.01 -13.29
C ILE A 395 15.70 -13.80 -12.89
N LEU A 396 15.07 -13.47 -11.77
CA LEU A 396 13.86 -14.15 -11.32
C LEU A 396 12.68 -13.93 -12.27
N LEU A 397 12.59 -12.76 -12.92
CA LEU A 397 11.58 -12.52 -13.94
C LEU A 397 11.81 -13.41 -15.17
N MET A 398 13.06 -13.56 -15.66
CA MET A 398 13.38 -14.45 -16.77
C MET A 398 13.05 -15.91 -16.46
N GLU A 399 13.34 -16.38 -15.24
CA GLU A 399 12.96 -17.73 -14.81
C GLU A 399 11.44 -17.92 -14.70
N ALA A 400 10.73 -16.87 -14.24
CA ALA A 400 9.27 -16.90 -14.23
C ALA A 400 8.69 -16.98 -15.65
N VAL A 401 9.26 -16.21 -16.59
CA VAL A 401 8.91 -16.30 -18.02
C VAL A 401 9.15 -17.70 -18.57
N ALA A 402 10.30 -18.33 -18.25
CA ALA A 402 10.59 -19.71 -18.63
C ALA A 402 9.54 -20.69 -18.11
N ARG A 403 9.17 -20.59 -16.82
CA ARG A 403 8.15 -21.47 -16.22
C ARG A 403 6.76 -21.26 -16.83
N ILE A 404 6.38 -20.01 -17.13
CA ILE A 404 5.12 -19.69 -17.80
C ILE A 404 5.15 -20.26 -19.23
N ALA A 405 6.27 -20.09 -19.98
CA ALA A 405 6.45 -20.67 -21.29
C ALA A 405 6.20 -22.18 -21.28
N LYS A 406 6.84 -22.91 -20.36
CA LYS A 406 6.73 -24.36 -20.24
C LYS A 406 5.28 -24.87 -20.06
N LYS A 407 4.41 -24.04 -19.49
CA LYS A 407 2.99 -24.37 -19.29
C LYS A 407 2.09 -23.98 -20.46
N SER A 408 2.56 -23.13 -21.37
CA SER A 408 1.78 -22.68 -22.53
C SER A 408 1.73 -23.77 -23.60
N TYR A 409 0.77 -23.64 -24.51
CA TYR A 409 0.61 -24.58 -25.62
C TYR A 409 1.54 -24.26 -26.79
N SER A 410 1.80 -22.96 -27.03
CA SER A 410 2.52 -22.48 -28.20
C SER A 410 3.97 -22.07 -27.92
N PHE A 411 4.33 -21.85 -26.64
CA PHE A 411 5.62 -21.25 -26.26
C PHE A 411 6.51 -22.15 -25.41
N ALA A 412 6.15 -23.43 -25.25
CA ALA A 412 6.90 -24.34 -24.37
C ALA A 412 8.38 -24.46 -24.72
N ASP A 413 8.73 -24.36 -26.00
CA ASP A 413 10.12 -24.43 -26.49
C ASP A 413 10.97 -23.24 -26.06
N MET A 414 10.36 -22.10 -25.66
CA MET A 414 11.08 -20.91 -25.20
C MET A 414 11.64 -21.06 -23.77
N HIS A 415 11.25 -22.11 -23.04
CA HIS A 415 11.70 -22.35 -21.66
C HIS A 415 13.22 -22.36 -21.55
N ASP A 416 13.90 -23.17 -22.37
CA ASP A 416 15.35 -23.37 -22.25
C ASP A 416 16.13 -22.10 -22.63
N GLU A 417 15.65 -21.33 -23.60
CA GLU A 417 16.25 -20.06 -23.97
C GLU A 417 16.27 -19.07 -22.79
N TRP A 418 15.12 -18.89 -22.14
CA TRP A 418 15.02 -18.00 -20.97
C TRP A 418 15.87 -18.48 -19.80
N MET A 419 15.92 -19.79 -19.55
CA MET A 419 16.77 -20.36 -18.50
C MET A 419 18.26 -20.16 -18.78
N VAL A 420 18.69 -20.30 -20.04
CA VAL A 420 20.09 -20.03 -20.45
C VAL A 420 20.44 -18.56 -20.20
N ARG A 421 19.57 -17.63 -20.58
CA ARG A 421 19.78 -16.19 -20.34
C ARG A 421 19.85 -15.87 -18.85
N ALA A 422 18.91 -16.37 -18.06
CA ALA A 422 18.90 -16.17 -16.60
C ALA A 422 20.19 -16.70 -15.94
N ASN A 423 20.65 -17.89 -16.34
CA ASN A 423 21.88 -18.49 -15.80
C ASN A 423 23.13 -17.68 -16.19
N LYS A 424 23.23 -17.22 -17.44
CA LYS A 424 24.35 -16.36 -17.88
C LYS A 424 24.38 -15.03 -17.12
N LEU A 425 23.22 -14.39 -16.97
CA LEU A 425 23.10 -13.13 -16.25
C LEU A 425 23.45 -13.32 -14.76
N THR A 426 23.05 -14.45 -14.15
CA THR A 426 23.43 -14.80 -12.77
C THR A 426 24.94 -14.93 -12.63
N GLN A 427 25.60 -15.65 -13.54
CA GLN A 427 27.05 -15.84 -13.48
C GLN A 427 27.78 -14.50 -13.70
N ALA A 428 27.36 -13.71 -14.70
CA ALA A 428 27.96 -12.39 -14.97
C ALA A 428 27.81 -11.45 -13.75
N MET A 429 26.64 -11.46 -13.10
CA MET A 429 26.42 -10.66 -11.87
C MET A 429 27.38 -11.10 -10.75
N ILE A 430 27.58 -12.40 -10.55
CA ILE A 430 28.49 -12.91 -9.51
C ILE A 430 29.92 -12.54 -9.82
N ASP A 431 30.39 -12.80 -11.05
CA ASP A 431 31.79 -12.61 -11.45
C ASP A 431 32.20 -11.13 -11.43
N GLU A 432 31.29 -10.23 -11.80
CA GLU A 432 31.57 -8.81 -11.99
C GLU A 432 31.29 -7.94 -10.77
N TYR A 433 30.34 -8.34 -9.91
CA TYR A 433 29.79 -7.45 -8.87
C TYR A 433 29.90 -7.99 -7.45
N TRP A 434 30.31 -9.24 -7.24
CA TRP A 434 30.64 -9.75 -5.90
C TRP A 434 32.10 -9.43 -5.55
N ASP A 435 32.32 -8.60 -4.51
CA ASP A 435 33.68 -8.18 -4.07
C ASP A 435 34.33 -9.09 -3.01
N GLY A 436 33.65 -10.18 -2.62
CA GLY A 436 34.04 -11.09 -1.54
C GLY A 436 33.30 -10.86 -0.23
N GLU A 437 32.68 -9.69 -0.06
CA GLU A 437 31.95 -9.29 1.15
C GLU A 437 30.50 -8.91 0.87
N ARG A 438 30.24 -8.27 -0.27
CA ARG A 438 28.93 -7.76 -0.70
C ARG A 438 28.83 -7.65 -2.22
N PHE A 439 27.62 -7.50 -2.74
CA PHE A 439 27.42 -7.08 -4.11
C PHE A 439 27.59 -5.56 -4.21
N VAL A 440 28.34 -5.08 -5.18
CA VAL A 440 28.63 -3.65 -5.36
C VAL A 440 28.05 -3.13 -6.65
N SER A 441 27.30 -2.04 -6.57
CA SER A 441 26.84 -1.32 -7.76
C SER A 441 27.99 -0.54 -8.41
N LYS A 442 27.88 -0.28 -9.72
CA LYS A 442 28.91 0.46 -10.47
C LYS A 442 28.29 1.61 -11.27
N VAL A 443 28.96 2.77 -11.24
CA VAL A 443 28.66 3.93 -12.08
C VAL A 443 29.86 4.19 -12.96
N ASN A 444 29.68 4.22 -14.28
CA ASN A 444 30.77 4.38 -15.25
C ASN A 444 31.96 3.41 -15.01
N GLY A 445 31.65 2.15 -14.67
CA GLY A 445 32.63 1.10 -14.38
C GLY A 445 33.33 1.20 -13.03
N LYS A 446 33.04 2.21 -12.21
CA LYS A 446 33.62 2.38 -10.87
C LYS A 446 32.63 1.88 -9.82
N SER A 447 33.13 1.12 -8.84
CA SER A 447 32.35 0.66 -7.70
C SER A 447 31.86 1.83 -6.84
N VAL A 448 30.58 1.78 -6.44
CA VAL A 448 29.99 2.72 -5.50
C VAL A 448 30.29 2.23 -4.09
N ASP A 449 30.98 3.06 -3.29
CA ASP A 449 31.21 2.74 -1.88
C ASP A 449 29.97 3.06 -1.05
N SER A 450 29.05 2.11 -0.95
CA SER A 450 27.76 2.20 -0.27
C SER A 450 27.65 1.13 0.82
N TYR A 451 27.03 1.51 1.93
CA TYR A 451 26.67 0.61 3.03
C TYR A 451 25.16 0.38 3.10
N SER A 452 24.48 0.51 1.95
CA SER A 452 23.05 0.19 1.84
C SER A 452 22.80 -1.31 2.06
N LEU A 453 21.72 -1.63 2.75
CA LEU A 453 21.20 -2.99 2.91
C LEU A 453 20.91 -3.63 1.53
N ALA A 454 20.61 -2.84 0.53
CA ALA A 454 20.37 -3.29 -0.84
C ALA A 454 21.55 -4.11 -1.42
N ASN A 455 22.80 -3.86 -1.01
CA ASN A 455 23.97 -4.65 -1.42
C ASN A 455 23.83 -6.16 -1.13
N TYR A 456 22.91 -6.55 -0.27
CA TYR A 456 22.65 -7.95 0.12
C TYR A 456 21.34 -8.50 -0.48
N GLN A 457 20.57 -7.66 -1.19
CA GLN A 457 19.31 -8.10 -1.80
C GLN A 457 19.47 -9.25 -2.80
N PRO A 458 20.60 -9.41 -3.56
CA PRO A 458 20.75 -10.58 -4.44
C PRO A 458 20.60 -11.93 -3.74
N ILE A 459 20.56 -12.01 -2.39
CA ILE A 459 20.18 -13.22 -1.64
C ILE A 459 18.80 -13.77 -2.03
N ILE A 460 17.92 -12.96 -2.67
CA ILE A 460 16.63 -13.42 -3.21
C ILE A 460 16.78 -14.52 -4.27
N LEU A 461 17.96 -14.64 -4.91
CA LEU A 461 18.27 -15.73 -5.82
C LEU A 461 18.38 -17.09 -5.09
N GLY A 462 18.46 -17.08 -3.76
CA GLY A 462 18.46 -18.28 -2.97
C GLY A 462 19.61 -19.23 -3.33
N LYS A 463 19.29 -20.52 -3.51
CA LYS A 463 20.28 -21.57 -3.83
C LYS A 463 20.88 -21.48 -5.24
N ARG A 464 20.54 -20.46 -6.04
CA ARG A 464 21.23 -20.14 -7.31
C ARG A 464 22.60 -19.51 -7.04
N LEU A 465 22.76 -18.90 -5.87
CA LEU A 465 24.05 -18.37 -5.42
C LEU A 465 24.96 -19.47 -4.87
N PRO A 466 26.28 -19.36 -5.05
CA PRO A 466 27.26 -20.21 -4.39
C PRO A 466 27.13 -20.15 -2.86
N GLN A 467 27.36 -21.30 -2.20
CA GLN A 467 27.18 -21.42 -0.75
C GLN A 467 28.03 -20.40 0.05
N HIS A 468 29.26 -20.11 -0.37
CA HIS A 468 30.12 -19.14 0.32
C HIS A 468 29.54 -17.71 0.29
N ILE A 469 28.83 -17.33 -0.78
CA ILE A 469 28.13 -16.04 -0.88
C ILE A 469 26.93 -16.03 0.07
N ILE A 470 26.14 -17.11 0.05
CA ILE A 470 24.98 -17.27 0.96
C ILE A 470 25.42 -17.15 2.41
N ASP A 471 26.50 -17.85 2.80
CA ASP A 471 27.01 -17.85 4.17
C ASP A 471 27.52 -16.45 4.59
N LYS A 472 28.23 -15.77 3.69
CA LYS A 472 28.73 -14.41 3.93
C LYS A 472 27.60 -13.39 4.07
N VAL A 473 26.59 -13.44 3.21
CA VAL A 473 25.42 -12.56 3.29
C VAL A 473 24.65 -12.82 4.61
N ALA A 474 24.41 -14.08 4.94
CA ALA A 474 23.74 -14.44 6.20
C ALA A 474 24.52 -13.94 7.43
N GLU A 475 25.86 -14.11 7.46
CA GLU A 475 26.73 -13.56 8.49
C GLU A 475 26.56 -12.04 8.65
N LYS A 476 26.62 -11.29 7.55
CA LYS A 476 26.48 -9.82 7.56
C LYS A 476 25.12 -9.36 8.07
N LEU A 477 24.05 -10.00 7.61
CA LEU A 477 22.68 -9.65 7.99
C LEU A 477 22.33 -10.01 9.45
N THR A 478 23.08 -10.93 10.06
CA THR A 478 22.88 -11.35 11.45
C THR A 478 23.91 -10.78 12.45
N THR A 479 24.86 -9.99 11.97
CA THR A 479 25.84 -9.32 12.83
C THR A 479 25.22 -8.07 13.46
N GLU A 480 25.14 -8.06 14.80
CA GLU A 480 24.62 -6.94 15.58
C GLU A 480 25.41 -5.66 15.34
N GLY A 481 24.69 -4.52 15.19
CA GLY A 481 25.28 -3.20 15.04
C GLY A 481 25.82 -2.90 13.63
N LEU A 482 25.65 -3.81 12.66
CA LEU A 482 25.83 -3.52 11.24
C LEU A 482 24.49 -3.03 10.65
N TRP A 483 23.67 -3.95 10.14
CA TRP A 483 22.30 -3.65 9.70
C TRP A 483 21.28 -4.19 10.70
N LEU A 484 21.63 -5.24 11.44
CA LEU A 484 20.75 -5.85 12.42
C LEU A 484 20.61 -4.97 13.66
N THR A 485 19.37 -4.63 13.97
CA THR A 485 18.94 -3.87 15.14
C THR A 485 17.97 -4.69 16.00
N ASP A 486 17.56 -4.16 17.15
CA ASP A 486 16.57 -4.81 18.03
C ASP A 486 15.19 -4.96 17.35
N ILE A 487 14.94 -4.22 16.26
CA ILE A 487 13.63 -4.13 15.58
C ILE A 487 13.66 -4.59 14.12
N GLY A 488 14.70 -5.28 13.70
CA GLY A 488 14.90 -5.77 12.33
C GLY A 488 16.11 -5.14 11.64
N LEU A 489 16.15 -5.24 10.31
CA LEU A 489 17.26 -4.72 9.50
C LEU A 489 17.05 -3.25 9.14
N ALA A 490 18.02 -2.41 9.49
CA ALA A 490 18.10 -1.03 9.01
C ALA A 490 18.50 -0.99 7.53
N SER A 491 17.91 -0.09 6.75
CA SER A 491 18.15 0.01 5.30
C SER A 491 19.52 0.57 4.92
N GLU A 492 20.22 1.19 5.86
CA GLU A 492 21.64 1.58 5.76
C GLU A 492 22.37 1.08 7.01
N SER A 493 23.66 0.76 6.92
CA SER A 493 24.43 0.30 8.08
C SER A 493 24.40 1.33 9.20
N MET A 494 24.28 0.87 10.43
CA MET A 494 24.34 1.69 11.64
C MET A 494 25.71 2.38 11.81
N GLN A 495 26.72 1.93 11.08
CA GLN A 495 28.08 2.48 11.08
C GLN A 495 28.33 3.45 9.91
N SER A 496 27.35 3.64 9.02
CA SER A 496 27.47 4.51 7.86
C SER A 496 27.23 5.99 8.24
N ASP A 497 28.14 6.86 7.82
CA ASP A 497 27.97 8.32 7.95
C ASP A 497 26.85 8.87 7.04
N LEU A 498 26.38 8.04 6.09
CA LEU A 498 25.29 8.39 5.16
C LEU A 498 23.90 8.07 5.73
N ALA A 499 23.82 7.34 6.84
CA ALA A 499 22.55 6.98 7.44
C ALA A 499 21.76 8.20 7.90
N THR A 500 20.50 8.32 7.45
CA THR A 500 19.61 9.45 7.73
C THR A 500 18.28 8.98 8.31
N PHE A 501 18.32 8.51 9.54
CA PHE A 501 17.20 7.81 10.20
C PHE A 501 15.90 8.59 10.34
N GLY A 502 15.91 9.90 10.15
CA GLY A 502 14.75 10.76 10.34
C GLY A 502 14.21 11.41 9.05
N ILE A 503 14.97 11.39 7.95
CA ILE A 503 14.65 12.15 6.73
C ILE A 503 14.41 11.22 5.54
N SER A 504 15.30 10.26 5.30
CA SER A 504 15.23 9.34 4.17
C SER A 504 14.30 8.19 4.45
N PHE A 505 13.69 7.68 3.38
CA PHE A 505 12.82 6.51 3.43
C PHE A 505 13.64 5.21 3.59
N VAL A 506 14.61 4.98 2.69
CA VAL A 506 15.42 3.74 2.67
C VAL A 506 16.94 4.00 2.82
N CYS A 507 17.29 4.95 3.69
CA CYS A 507 18.69 5.22 4.06
C CYS A 507 18.84 5.29 5.59
N GLY A 508 18.54 4.18 6.28
CA GLY A 508 18.73 4.03 7.73
C GLY A 508 17.52 3.50 8.49
N ARG A 509 16.29 3.73 8.02
CA ARG A 509 15.09 3.20 8.68
C ARG A 509 14.98 1.68 8.56
N VAL A 510 14.30 1.07 9.52
CA VAL A 510 13.85 -0.32 9.44
C VAL A 510 12.51 -0.34 8.72
N VAL A 511 12.52 -0.79 7.47
CA VAL A 511 11.38 -0.74 6.54
C VAL A 511 10.83 -2.14 6.32
N GLY A 512 9.53 -2.35 6.54
CA GLY A 512 8.89 -3.67 6.47
C GLY A 512 9.11 -4.39 5.14
N PRO A 513 8.80 -3.77 3.98
CA PRO A 513 9.05 -4.35 2.68
C PRO A 513 10.48 -4.83 2.44
N MET A 514 11.50 -4.07 2.90
CA MET A 514 12.91 -4.45 2.73
C MET A 514 13.28 -5.63 3.63
N ASN A 515 12.78 -5.63 4.88
CA ASN A 515 12.94 -6.78 5.79
C ASN A 515 12.29 -8.04 5.20
N MET A 516 11.11 -7.92 4.60
CA MET A 516 10.42 -9.04 3.95
C MET A 516 11.22 -9.60 2.76
N ILE A 517 11.76 -8.75 1.88
CA ILE A 517 12.60 -9.19 0.74
C ILE A 517 13.78 -10.03 1.25
N LEU A 518 14.51 -9.50 2.23
CA LEU A 518 15.74 -10.16 2.74
C LEU A 518 15.41 -11.47 3.47
N THR A 519 14.35 -11.50 4.29
CA THR A 519 13.94 -12.70 5.02
C THR A 519 13.43 -13.80 4.08
N VAL A 520 12.64 -13.44 3.05
CA VAL A 520 12.22 -14.39 2.01
C VAL A 520 13.42 -14.89 1.19
N GLY A 521 14.40 -14.03 0.91
CA GLY A 521 15.65 -14.41 0.25
C GLY A 521 16.50 -15.37 1.07
N LEU A 522 16.70 -15.08 2.37
CA LEU A 522 17.39 -15.98 3.30
C LEU A 522 16.69 -17.35 3.38
N GLN A 523 15.35 -17.36 3.47
CA GLN A 523 14.58 -18.61 3.44
C GLN A 523 14.81 -19.38 2.13
N ALA A 524 14.82 -18.70 0.97
CA ALA A 524 15.10 -19.31 -0.32
C ALA A 524 16.52 -19.90 -0.40
N ALA A 525 17.47 -19.27 0.30
CA ALA A 525 18.86 -19.72 0.39
C ALA A 525 19.07 -20.86 1.41
N GLY A 526 18.02 -21.29 2.12
CA GLY A 526 18.10 -22.33 3.13
C GLY A 526 18.54 -21.83 4.52
N LYS A 527 18.57 -20.51 4.72
CA LYS A 527 18.91 -19.84 5.98
C LYS A 527 17.64 -19.52 6.78
N GLN A 528 16.89 -20.57 7.14
CA GLN A 528 15.58 -20.43 7.80
C GLN A 528 15.67 -19.81 9.20
N ALA A 529 16.69 -20.17 9.98
CA ALA A 529 16.82 -19.67 11.36
C ALA A 529 17.12 -18.16 11.36
N GLU A 530 17.99 -17.71 10.46
CA GLU A 530 18.34 -16.31 10.29
C GLU A 530 17.15 -15.49 9.75
N ALA A 531 16.40 -16.05 8.80
CA ALA A 531 15.18 -15.44 8.29
C ALA A 531 14.12 -15.29 9.38
N ASP A 532 13.87 -16.33 10.17
CA ASP A 532 12.91 -16.35 11.28
C ASP A 532 13.28 -15.31 12.34
N MET A 533 14.56 -15.26 12.75
CA MET A 533 15.04 -14.32 13.76
C MET A 533 14.83 -12.87 13.33
N ILE A 534 15.19 -12.50 12.09
CA ILE A 534 15.03 -11.14 11.57
C ILE A 534 13.54 -10.79 11.45
N ALA A 535 12.74 -11.72 10.90
CA ALA A 535 11.29 -11.51 10.75
C ALA A 535 10.60 -11.30 12.10
N ARG A 536 10.96 -12.09 13.14
CA ARG A 536 10.42 -11.91 14.50
C ARG A 536 10.76 -10.54 15.06
N ARG A 537 12.00 -10.08 14.98
CA ARG A 537 12.38 -8.75 15.48
C ARG A 537 11.52 -7.65 14.89
N TYR A 538 11.30 -7.69 13.57
CA TYR A 538 10.45 -6.71 12.90
C TYR A 538 8.97 -6.87 13.30
N CYS A 539 8.43 -8.08 13.26
CA CYS A 539 7.03 -8.33 13.54
C CYS A 539 6.65 -8.10 15.01
N ASP A 540 7.52 -8.46 15.96
CA ASP A 540 7.33 -8.17 17.39
C ASP A 540 7.28 -6.67 17.68
N HIS A 541 8.13 -5.90 17.00
CA HIS A 541 8.08 -4.44 17.08
C HIS A 541 6.78 -3.89 16.47
N THR A 542 6.40 -4.39 15.31
CA THR A 542 5.16 -4.01 14.63
C THR A 542 3.92 -4.33 15.47
N ASN A 543 3.92 -5.46 16.19
CA ASN A 543 2.83 -5.80 17.12
C ASN A 543 2.65 -4.75 18.24
N ARG A 544 3.74 -4.14 18.70
CA ARG A 544 3.70 -3.11 19.75
C ARG A 544 3.35 -1.73 19.23
N GLU A 545 3.92 -1.35 18.08
CA GLU A 545 3.86 0.03 17.57
C GLU A 545 2.82 0.22 16.46
N GLY A 546 2.31 -0.88 15.88
CA GLY A 546 1.40 -0.91 14.73
C GLY A 546 2.12 -0.82 13.40
N ILE A 547 1.41 -1.11 12.31
CA ILE A 547 1.95 -1.13 10.95
C ILE A 547 2.16 0.30 10.44
N ILE A 548 3.42 0.64 10.18
CA ILE A 548 3.82 1.90 9.55
C ILE A 548 4.84 1.62 8.43
N LEU A 549 5.18 2.63 7.66
CA LEU A 549 6.09 2.47 6.52
C LEU A 549 7.52 2.13 6.96
N GLY A 550 8.03 2.76 8.02
CA GLY A 550 9.35 2.47 8.56
C GLY A 550 9.58 3.07 9.95
N TYR A 551 10.42 2.40 10.73
CA TYR A 551 10.76 2.77 12.10
C TYR A 551 12.18 3.29 12.19
N ALA A 552 12.44 4.25 13.08
CA ALA A 552 13.80 4.63 13.44
C ALA A 552 14.39 3.56 14.40
N PRO A 553 15.59 3.04 14.13
CA PRO A 553 16.23 2.06 15.03
C PRO A 553 16.53 2.66 16.39
N TYR A 554 16.20 1.95 17.47
CA TYR A 554 16.41 2.45 18.85
C TYR A 554 17.89 2.71 19.18
N ASN A 555 18.81 1.95 18.61
CA ASN A 555 20.25 2.10 18.86
C ASN A 555 20.89 3.35 18.26
N TYR A 556 20.18 4.07 17.40
CA TYR A 556 20.65 5.34 16.85
C TYR A 556 21.02 6.36 17.95
N TYR A 557 20.29 6.34 19.07
CA TYR A 557 20.54 7.23 20.20
C TYR A 557 21.86 6.95 20.95
N LYS A 558 22.46 5.78 20.77
CA LYS A 558 23.74 5.42 21.42
C LYS A 558 24.97 5.86 20.62
N TYR A 559 24.86 5.99 19.30
CA TYR A 559 26.01 6.26 18.43
C TYR A 559 26.28 7.76 18.19
N ASN A 560 25.28 8.61 18.23
CA ASN A 560 25.41 10.06 17.97
C ASN A 560 24.93 10.89 19.17
N GLY A 561 25.58 10.80 20.30
CA GLY A 561 25.21 11.40 21.60
C GLY A 561 24.84 12.88 21.63
N GLU A 562 24.99 13.63 20.52
CA GLU A 562 24.63 15.04 20.43
C GLU A 562 23.36 15.34 19.58
N LYS A 563 22.81 14.36 18.85
CA LYS A 563 21.60 14.54 18.02
C LYS A 563 20.34 13.83 18.54
N ALA A 564 20.41 13.28 19.73
CA ALA A 564 19.34 12.49 20.34
C ALA A 564 18.07 13.28 20.73
N ALA A 565 18.01 14.56 20.51
CA ALA A 565 16.97 15.44 21.09
C ALA A 565 15.66 15.55 20.28
N GLN A 566 15.55 14.94 19.11
CA GLN A 566 14.27 14.90 18.40
C GLN A 566 13.78 13.46 18.27
N GLN A 567 13.00 13.03 19.25
CA GLN A 567 11.97 12.01 18.98
C GLN A 567 11.06 12.59 17.90
N ILE A 568 11.28 12.22 16.66
CA ILE A 568 10.27 12.40 15.63
C ILE A 568 9.22 11.35 15.96
N PRO A 569 8.00 11.73 16.38
CA PRO A 569 6.95 10.76 16.58
C PRO A 569 6.83 9.94 15.29
N PRO A 570 6.55 8.64 15.35
CA PRO A 570 6.41 7.78 14.16
C PRO A 570 5.42 8.32 13.13
N HIS A 571 4.64 9.34 13.46
CA HIS A 571 3.62 10.00 12.64
C HIS A 571 4.03 11.32 12.00
N ALA A 572 5.10 11.97 12.42
CA ALA A 572 5.35 13.37 12.08
C ALA A 572 6.34 13.57 10.94
N ALA A 573 7.13 12.55 10.57
CA ALA A 573 8.29 12.80 9.73
C ALA A 573 7.98 12.93 8.22
N ASP A 574 6.93 12.28 7.70
CA ASP A 574 6.75 12.18 6.24
C ASP A 574 5.34 11.91 5.75
N GLY A 575 4.36 11.91 6.63
CA GLY A 575 3.00 11.70 6.19
C GLY A 575 2.64 10.27 5.67
N TRP A 576 3.53 9.30 5.78
CA TRP A 576 3.36 7.95 5.27
C TRP A 576 3.22 6.95 6.43
N ALA A 577 2.13 7.07 7.19
CA ALA A 577 2.00 6.29 8.43
C ALA A 577 1.77 4.80 8.19
N TRP A 578 1.06 4.41 7.12
CA TRP A 578 0.67 3.03 6.83
C TRP A 578 0.48 2.80 5.34
N SER A 579 0.48 1.54 4.90
CA SER A 579 0.19 1.18 3.51
C SER A 579 -0.16 -0.30 3.38
N SER A 580 -0.88 -0.67 2.31
CA SER A 580 -1.09 -2.07 1.93
C SER A 580 0.24 -2.80 1.70
N TRP A 581 1.25 -2.07 1.23
CA TRP A 581 2.60 -2.58 1.02
C TRP A 581 3.25 -3.06 2.33
N SER A 582 3.22 -2.22 3.39
CA SER A 582 3.72 -2.60 4.72
C SER A 582 2.88 -3.71 5.35
N ALA A 583 1.54 -3.65 5.19
CA ALA A 583 0.64 -4.67 5.70
C ALA A 583 0.90 -6.04 5.06
N ASN A 584 1.02 -6.11 3.73
CA ASN A 584 1.30 -7.36 3.04
C ASN A 584 2.73 -7.88 3.27
N SER A 585 3.70 -6.98 3.52
CA SER A 585 5.04 -7.41 3.94
C SER A 585 5.01 -8.07 5.32
N TYR A 586 4.27 -7.49 6.27
CA TYR A 586 4.03 -8.10 7.57
C TYR A 586 3.32 -9.46 7.42
N LEU A 587 2.22 -9.52 6.68
CA LEU A 587 1.48 -10.76 6.42
C LEU A 587 2.37 -11.84 5.79
N THR A 588 3.20 -11.49 4.79
CA THR A 588 4.13 -12.44 4.16
C THR A 588 5.10 -13.04 5.18
N MET A 589 5.60 -12.23 6.12
CA MET A 589 6.50 -12.72 7.16
C MET A 589 5.80 -13.63 8.18
N VAL A 590 4.63 -13.22 8.70
CA VAL A 590 3.95 -14.00 9.76
C VAL A 590 3.20 -15.23 9.26
N THR A 591 2.84 -15.29 7.96
CA THR A 591 2.17 -16.46 7.38
C THR A 591 3.10 -17.40 6.62
N GLY A 592 4.28 -16.92 6.21
CA GLY A 592 5.14 -17.66 5.30
C GLY A 592 6.63 -17.74 5.66
N VAL A 593 7.18 -16.86 6.50
CA VAL A 593 8.61 -16.86 6.91
C VAL A 593 8.77 -17.38 8.31
N ILE A 594 8.05 -16.81 9.28
CA ILE A 594 8.12 -17.21 10.68
C ILE A 594 7.65 -18.66 10.83
N GLY A 595 8.48 -19.50 11.44
CA GLY A 595 8.15 -20.90 11.73
C GLY A 595 6.97 -21.01 12.70
N LYS A 596 6.04 -21.93 12.40
CA LYS A 596 4.87 -22.27 13.24
C LYS A 596 5.27 -23.15 14.39
#